data_9ee639d71c3bae8937b54bae6c0ef38f
#
_entry.id   9ee639d71c3bae8937b54bae6c0ef38f
#
_cell.length_a   1.000
_cell.length_b   1.000
_cell.length_c   1.000
_cell.angle_alpha   90.00
_cell.angle_beta   90.00
_cell.angle_gamma   90.00
#
_symmetry.space_group_name_H-M   'P 1'
#
loop_
_entity.id
_entity.type
_entity.pdbx_description
1 polymer ?
#
loop_
_entity_poly.entity_id
_entity_poly.type
_entity_poly.pdbx_seq_one_letter_code
_entity_poly.pdbx_strand_id
1 'polypeptide(L)'
;MKKILLIATGGTIASRPTDNGLAPELLAGDILRCVPALAELCRIDAVQPMNIDSTNMAPDCWLALTQCLREHYNDYDGFVITHGTDTMAYTAAALSYLVQQGPKPIVLTGSQKPINMDITDSKTNLLDSFVCACDGRIPGVQVVFGGAVILGTRARKTYSKSFGAFSSINYPVLGVVQDNCLVPYIRPQAQAEPVFYDALNSRVALLKLIPGASAGQLRFLLDENDAVILESFGVV
;
A
#
# COMPACT_ATOMS: atom_id res chain seq x y z
N MET A 1 -0.31 23.59 9.88
CA MET A 1 0.44 22.69 9.01
C MET A 1 0.04 21.28 9.41
N LYS A 2 -0.34 20.43 8.47
CA LYS A 2 -0.72 19.03 8.74
C LYS A 2 0.45 18.23 9.30
N LYS A 3 0.17 17.23 10.12
CA LYS A 3 1.16 16.32 10.70
C LYS A 3 0.95 14.92 10.13
N ILE A 4 1.92 14.42 9.37
CA ILE A 4 1.85 13.15 8.66
C ILE A 4 2.90 12.18 9.22
N LEU A 5 2.50 10.93 9.44
CA LEU A 5 3.41 9.87 9.82
C LEU A 5 3.86 9.08 8.57
N LEU A 6 5.17 9.04 8.35
CA LEU A 6 5.77 8.09 7.41
C LEU A 6 6.03 6.76 8.12
N ILE A 7 5.46 5.69 7.60
CA ILE A 7 5.69 4.31 8.06
C ILE A 7 6.50 3.59 6.98
N ALA A 8 7.77 3.36 7.23
CA ALA A 8 8.65 2.69 6.27
C ALA A 8 8.65 1.17 6.51
N THR A 9 8.47 0.39 5.44
CA THR A 9 8.50 -1.07 5.50
C THR A 9 9.65 -1.70 4.70
N GLY A 10 10.46 -0.89 4.02
CA GLY A 10 11.53 -1.34 3.11
C GLY A 10 11.11 -1.23 1.65
N GLY A 11 11.36 -2.28 0.88
CA GLY A 11 11.07 -2.34 -0.55
C GLY A 11 12.07 -1.58 -1.43
N THR A 12 11.83 -1.56 -2.75
CA THR A 12 12.73 -0.97 -3.75
C THR A 12 13.03 0.51 -3.51
N ILE A 13 12.06 1.28 -3.03
CA ILE A 13 12.24 2.71 -2.73
C ILE A 13 13.39 2.94 -1.72
N ALA A 14 13.55 2.04 -0.76
CA ALA A 14 14.57 2.06 0.28
C ALA A 14 15.82 1.24 -0.08
N SER A 15 15.91 0.70 -1.31
CA SER A 15 16.97 -0.24 -1.67
C SER A 15 18.21 0.45 -2.19
N ARG A 16 19.34 -0.23 -1.99
CA ARG A 16 20.64 0.06 -2.64
C ARG A 16 21.12 -1.16 -3.42
N PRO A 17 21.92 -0.95 -4.46
CA PRO A 17 22.62 -2.04 -5.12
C PRO A 17 23.57 -2.75 -4.14
N THR A 18 23.50 -4.07 -4.10
CA THR A 18 24.40 -4.95 -3.36
C THR A 18 24.96 -6.01 -4.31
N ASP A 19 25.95 -6.78 -3.90
CA ASP A 19 26.52 -7.87 -4.69
C ASP A 19 25.47 -8.94 -5.07
N ASN A 20 24.39 -9.05 -4.29
CA ASN A 20 23.29 -10.01 -4.48
C ASN A 20 22.01 -9.38 -5.08
N GLY A 21 22.08 -8.16 -5.63
CA GLY A 21 20.94 -7.44 -6.17
C GLY A 21 20.56 -6.23 -5.31
N LEU A 22 19.27 -5.80 -5.40
CA LEU A 22 18.77 -4.69 -4.60
C LEU A 22 18.33 -5.18 -3.22
N ALA A 23 18.81 -4.52 -2.15
CA ALA A 23 18.38 -4.78 -0.78
C ALA A 23 17.90 -3.50 -0.09
N PRO A 24 16.82 -3.54 0.71
CA PRO A 24 16.34 -2.38 1.45
C PRO A 24 17.29 -2.04 2.58
N GLU A 25 18.05 -0.95 2.43
CA GLU A 25 19.07 -0.49 3.38
C GLU A 25 18.81 0.93 3.92
N LEU A 26 18.03 1.74 3.18
CA LEU A 26 17.74 3.11 3.59
C LEU A 26 16.72 3.14 4.73
N LEU A 27 17.03 3.96 5.72
CA LEU A 27 16.09 4.26 6.80
C LEU A 27 15.08 5.33 6.36
N ALA A 28 13.97 5.41 7.07
CA ALA A 28 12.90 6.38 6.79
C ALA A 28 13.42 7.83 6.70
N GLY A 29 14.36 8.23 7.56
CA GLY A 29 14.99 9.53 7.52
C GLY A 29 15.85 9.78 6.27
N ASP A 30 16.47 8.73 5.70
CA ASP A 30 17.23 8.83 4.46
C ASP A 30 16.31 9.08 3.26
N ILE A 31 15.18 8.40 3.23
CA ILE A 31 14.14 8.56 2.21
C ILE A 31 13.65 10.00 2.19
N LEU A 32 13.32 10.56 3.34
CA LEU A 32 12.85 11.95 3.46
C LEU A 32 13.88 12.97 2.98
N ARG A 33 15.17 12.75 3.27
CA ARG A 33 16.25 13.63 2.78
C ARG A 33 16.36 13.68 1.25
N CYS A 34 15.91 12.63 0.55
CA CYS A 34 15.92 12.60 -0.91
C CYS A 34 14.85 13.49 -1.56
N VAL A 35 13.83 13.96 -0.80
CA VAL A 35 12.73 14.80 -1.30
C VAL A 35 12.53 16.01 -0.37
N PRO A 36 13.42 17.01 -0.42
CA PRO A 36 13.34 18.19 0.48
C PRO A 36 12.02 18.96 0.42
N ALA A 37 11.35 18.97 -0.73
CA ALA A 37 10.05 19.62 -0.93
C ALA A 37 8.96 19.14 0.04
N LEU A 38 9.08 17.95 0.62
CA LEU A 38 8.14 17.42 1.60
C LEU A 38 8.09 18.28 2.88
N ALA A 39 9.20 18.91 3.27
CA ALA A 39 9.27 19.76 4.45
C ALA A 39 8.43 21.04 4.31
N GLU A 40 8.16 21.48 3.08
CA GLU A 40 7.30 22.64 2.79
C GLU A 40 5.82 22.28 2.85
N LEU A 41 5.48 21.00 2.63
CA LEU A 41 4.09 20.51 2.61
C LEU A 41 3.51 20.29 4.02
N CYS A 42 4.25 19.61 4.89
CA CYS A 42 3.73 19.19 6.20
C CYS A 42 4.86 18.93 7.21
N ARG A 43 4.46 18.74 8.48
CA ARG A 43 5.33 18.16 9.49
C ARG A 43 5.34 16.65 9.33
N ILE A 44 6.53 16.05 9.33
CA ILE A 44 6.68 14.62 9.09
C ILE A 44 7.47 14.02 10.26
N ASP A 45 6.86 13.05 10.92
CA ASP A 45 7.56 12.10 11.76
C ASP A 45 7.65 10.76 11.02
N ALA A 46 8.63 9.93 11.37
CA ALA A 46 8.85 8.68 10.68
C ALA A 46 9.11 7.54 11.67
N VAL A 47 8.49 6.40 11.38
CA VAL A 47 8.72 5.13 12.08
C VAL A 47 9.04 4.04 11.06
N GLN A 48 9.76 3.03 11.50
CA GLN A 48 10.14 1.90 10.63
C GLN A 48 9.93 0.58 11.37
N PRO A 49 8.69 0.07 11.40
CA PRO A 49 8.37 -1.17 12.11
C PRO A 49 9.04 -2.40 11.49
N MET A 50 9.41 -2.33 10.22
CA MET A 50 10.11 -3.41 9.50
C MET A 50 10.95 -2.84 8.36
N ASN A 51 11.91 -3.63 7.85
CA ASN A 51 12.71 -3.30 6.67
C ASN A 51 12.92 -4.56 5.83
N ILE A 52 11.92 -4.91 5.02
CA ILE A 52 11.87 -6.17 4.29
C ILE A 52 11.62 -5.96 2.80
N ASP A 53 12.05 -6.93 2.00
CA ASP A 53 11.52 -7.07 0.65
C ASP A 53 10.03 -7.47 0.73
N SER A 54 9.19 -6.89 -0.12
CA SER A 54 7.76 -7.14 -0.08
C SER A 54 7.38 -8.59 -0.43
N THR A 55 8.26 -9.36 -1.05
CA THR A 55 8.08 -10.80 -1.26
C THR A 55 8.04 -11.59 0.06
N ASN A 56 8.59 -11.02 1.13
CA ASN A 56 8.58 -11.59 2.47
C ASN A 56 7.41 -11.08 3.34
N MET A 57 6.47 -10.33 2.76
CA MET A 57 5.29 -9.84 3.48
C MET A 57 4.37 -11.01 3.84
N ALA A 58 3.91 -11.03 5.09
CA ALA A 58 3.06 -12.08 5.65
C ALA A 58 1.93 -11.47 6.48
N PRO A 59 0.89 -12.23 6.85
CA PRO A 59 -0.22 -11.74 7.67
C PRO A 59 0.20 -11.03 8.96
N ASP A 60 1.23 -11.51 9.65
CA ASP A 60 1.75 -10.89 10.87
C ASP A 60 2.31 -9.48 10.61
N CYS A 61 2.87 -9.24 9.41
CA CYS A 61 3.33 -7.91 9.01
C CYS A 61 2.16 -6.93 8.87
N TRP A 62 1.01 -7.40 8.35
CA TRP A 62 -0.19 -6.56 8.24
C TRP A 62 -0.79 -6.23 9.60
N LEU A 63 -0.77 -7.20 10.53
CA LEU A 63 -1.19 -6.96 11.92
C LEU A 63 -0.26 -5.96 12.62
N ALA A 64 1.05 -6.07 12.42
CA ALA A 64 2.03 -5.12 12.96
C ALA A 64 1.82 -3.70 12.39
N LEU A 65 1.52 -3.56 11.09
CA LEU A 65 1.18 -2.27 10.47
C LEU A 65 -0.13 -1.70 11.02
N THR A 66 -1.14 -2.55 11.22
CA THR A 66 -2.42 -2.16 11.81
C THR A 66 -2.24 -1.66 13.24
N GLN A 67 -1.43 -2.34 14.03
CA GLN A 67 -1.11 -1.93 15.40
C GLN A 67 -0.35 -0.59 15.40
N CYS A 68 0.64 -0.43 14.53
CA CYS A 68 1.36 0.83 14.36
C CYS A 68 0.41 2.00 14.01
N LEU A 69 -0.52 1.78 13.07
CA LEU A 69 -1.54 2.77 12.71
C LEU A 69 -2.44 3.10 13.90
N ARG A 70 -2.91 2.10 14.65
CA ARG A 70 -3.77 2.26 15.84
C ARG A 70 -3.09 3.12 16.91
N GLU A 71 -1.84 2.82 17.22
CA GLU A 71 -1.07 3.55 18.25
C GLU A 71 -0.86 5.01 17.92
N HIS A 72 -0.74 5.33 16.63
CA HIS A 72 -0.46 6.70 16.19
C HIS A 72 -1.68 7.42 15.60
N TYR A 73 -2.85 6.75 15.53
CA TYR A 73 -3.96 7.27 14.75
C TYR A 73 -4.41 8.66 15.20
N ASN A 74 -4.42 8.92 16.50
CA ASN A 74 -4.90 10.20 17.04
C ASN A 74 -3.89 11.34 16.95
N ASP A 75 -2.60 11.04 16.81
CA ASP A 75 -1.50 12.00 16.84
C ASP A 75 -1.19 12.62 15.47
N TYR A 76 -1.72 12.06 14.39
CA TYR A 76 -1.43 12.47 13.02
C TYR A 76 -2.70 12.71 12.20
N ASP A 77 -2.61 13.61 11.21
CA ASP A 77 -3.69 13.93 10.27
C ASP A 77 -3.84 12.91 9.15
N GLY A 78 -2.79 12.14 8.86
CA GLY A 78 -2.74 11.12 7.82
C GLY A 78 -1.45 10.31 7.86
N PHE A 79 -1.39 9.27 7.04
CA PHE A 79 -0.32 8.28 7.03
C PHE A 79 0.17 8.02 5.62
N VAL A 80 1.49 7.92 5.45
CA VAL A 80 2.13 7.45 4.22
C VAL A 80 2.94 6.21 4.54
N ILE A 81 2.70 5.11 3.84
CA ILE A 81 3.38 3.83 4.02
C ILE A 81 4.23 3.57 2.78
N THR A 82 5.55 3.55 2.92
CA THR A 82 6.42 3.11 1.81
C THR A 82 6.55 1.60 1.83
N HIS A 83 6.39 0.97 0.67
CA HIS A 83 6.26 -0.47 0.52
C HIS A 83 6.92 -0.97 -0.77
N GLY A 84 7.37 -2.21 -0.80
CA GLY A 84 7.79 -2.87 -2.03
C GLY A 84 6.60 -3.16 -2.95
N THR A 85 6.78 -3.01 -4.26
CA THR A 85 5.67 -3.00 -5.22
C THR A 85 5.02 -4.37 -5.45
N ASP A 86 5.72 -5.48 -5.19
CA ASP A 86 5.24 -6.82 -5.58
C ASP A 86 4.01 -7.27 -4.79
N THR A 87 3.94 -6.93 -3.50
CA THR A 87 2.80 -7.28 -2.64
C THR A 87 2.05 -6.07 -2.08
N MET A 88 2.36 -4.84 -2.53
CA MET A 88 1.69 -3.62 -2.04
C MET A 88 0.17 -3.67 -2.20
N ALA A 89 -0.34 -4.26 -3.28
CA ALA A 89 -1.77 -4.41 -3.50
C ALA A 89 -2.43 -5.32 -2.44
N TYR A 90 -1.74 -6.37 -2.00
CA TYR A 90 -2.22 -7.26 -0.93
C TYR A 90 -2.22 -6.54 0.42
N THR A 91 -1.16 -5.81 0.73
CA THR A 91 -1.08 -5.00 1.95
C THR A 91 -2.16 -3.91 1.97
N ALA A 92 -2.40 -3.22 0.85
CA ALA A 92 -3.46 -2.22 0.73
C ALA A 92 -4.85 -2.83 0.94
N ALA A 93 -5.11 -4.01 0.36
CA ALA A 93 -6.35 -4.74 0.58
C ALA A 93 -6.50 -5.18 2.04
N ALA A 94 -5.47 -5.79 2.64
CA ALA A 94 -5.49 -6.23 4.04
C ALA A 94 -5.76 -5.06 4.98
N LEU A 95 -5.03 -3.95 4.85
CA LEU A 95 -5.24 -2.76 5.68
C LEU A 95 -6.62 -2.14 5.47
N SER A 96 -7.20 -2.22 4.26
CA SER A 96 -8.58 -1.74 4.02
C SER A 96 -9.63 -2.49 4.81
N TYR A 97 -9.38 -3.77 5.16
CA TYR A 97 -10.25 -4.57 6.00
C TYR A 97 -9.88 -4.52 7.48
N LEU A 98 -8.61 -4.33 7.80
CA LEU A 98 -8.13 -4.23 9.18
C LEU A 98 -8.35 -2.84 9.79
N VAL A 99 -8.40 -1.78 8.97
CA VAL A 99 -8.63 -0.39 9.40
C VAL A 99 -9.79 0.19 8.59
N GLN A 100 -10.99 0.12 9.14
CA GLN A 100 -12.21 0.52 8.44
C GLN A 100 -12.76 1.85 8.93
N GLN A 101 -13.54 2.51 8.09
CA GLN A 101 -14.42 3.65 8.40
C GLN A 101 -13.72 4.94 8.84
N GLY A 102 -12.41 4.93 9.06
CA GLY A 102 -11.69 6.10 9.55
C GLY A 102 -11.63 7.26 8.55
N PRO A 103 -11.68 8.52 9.04
CA PRO A 103 -11.69 9.70 8.19
C PRO A 103 -10.29 10.08 7.67
N LYS A 104 -9.23 9.50 8.20
CA LYS A 104 -7.85 9.88 7.83
C LYS A 104 -7.36 9.08 6.63
N PRO A 105 -6.61 9.71 5.72
CA PRO A 105 -5.98 9.02 4.60
C PRO A 105 -4.85 8.11 5.08
N ILE A 106 -4.81 6.89 4.57
CA ILE A 106 -3.72 5.92 4.74
C ILE A 106 -3.22 5.57 3.33
N VAL A 107 -2.13 6.20 2.94
CA VAL A 107 -1.62 6.16 1.57
C VAL A 107 -0.46 5.19 1.47
N LEU A 108 -0.60 4.13 0.68
CA LEU A 108 0.50 3.24 0.34
C LEU A 108 1.17 3.71 -0.96
N THR A 109 2.48 3.67 -0.97
CA THR A 109 3.29 3.97 -2.15
C THR A 109 4.58 3.17 -2.16
N GLY A 110 5.28 3.24 -3.27
CA GLY A 110 6.56 2.59 -3.48
C GLY A 110 7.18 3.04 -4.79
N SER A 111 8.13 2.30 -5.30
CA SER A 111 8.72 2.61 -6.59
C SER A 111 9.26 1.40 -7.32
N GLN A 112 9.43 1.54 -8.62
CA GLN A 112 10.11 0.55 -9.45
C GLN A 112 11.63 0.68 -9.38
N LYS A 113 12.13 1.86 -9.00
CA LYS A 113 13.56 2.12 -8.85
C LYS A 113 13.89 2.77 -7.51
N PRO A 114 15.08 2.51 -6.96
CA PRO A 114 15.56 3.14 -5.74
C PRO A 114 15.53 4.68 -5.80
N ILE A 115 15.27 5.31 -4.66
CA ILE A 115 15.10 6.76 -4.56
C ILE A 115 16.38 7.56 -4.86
N ASN A 116 17.54 6.95 -4.68
CA ASN A 116 18.85 7.55 -4.92
C ASN A 116 19.33 7.48 -6.36
N MET A 117 18.54 6.90 -7.28
CA MET A 117 18.86 6.89 -8.70
C MET A 117 18.44 8.21 -9.38
N ASP A 118 19.20 8.61 -10.43
CA ASP A 118 18.89 9.84 -11.19
C ASP A 118 17.54 9.73 -11.89
N ILE A 119 17.27 8.59 -12.53
CA ILE A 119 15.98 8.32 -13.19
C ILE A 119 15.21 7.35 -12.30
N THR A 120 14.25 7.88 -11.56
CA THR A 120 13.42 7.13 -10.62
C THR A 120 12.01 7.68 -10.56
N ASP A 121 11.04 6.81 -10.32
CA ASP A 121 9.64 7.15 -10.01
C ASP A 121 9.43 7.44 -8.52
N SER A 122 10.41 7.14 -7.67
CA SER A 122 10.29 7.21 -6.21
C SER A 122 9.94 8.59 -5.69
N LYS A 123 10.62 9.63 -6.20
CA LYS A 123 10.47 11.00 -5.70
C LYS A 123 9.08 11.55 -5.98
N THR A 124 8.59 11.31 -7.20
CA THR A 124 7.22 11.72 -7.61
C THR A 124 6.17 10.95 -6.83
N ASN A 125 6.28 9.61 -6.77
CA ASN A 125 5.33 8.78 -6.03
C ASN A 125 5.25 9.17 -4.55
N LEU A 126 6.41 9.46 -3.93
CA LEU A 126 6.45 9.88 -2.54
C LEU A 126 5.79 11.26 -2.35
N LEU A 127 6.14 12.25 -3.19
CA LEU A 127 5.56 13.59 -3.14
C LEU A 127 4.04 13.54 -3.32
N ASP A 128 3.55 12.85 -4.33
CA ASP A 128 2.11 12.67 -4.62
C ASP A 128 1.38 12.04 -3.43
N SER A 129 2.02 11.07 -2.76
CA SER A 129 1.46 10.40 -1.59
C SER A 129 1.31 11.36 -0.40
N PHE A 130 2.29 12.22 -0.17
CA PHE A 130 2.19 13.24 0.87
C PHE A 130 1.17 14.33 0.52
N VAL A 131 1.05 14.71 -0.75
CA VAL A 131 -0.01 15.60 -1.23
C VAL A 131 -1.38 15.02 -0.90
N CYS A 132 -1.63 13.72 -1.20
CA CYS A 132 -2.88 13.06 -0.88
C CYS A 132 -3.14 12.96 0.63
N ALA A 133 -2.10 12.62 1.42
CA ALA A 133 -2.21 12.53 2.87
C ALA A 133 -2.51 13.88 3.53
N CYS A 134 -1.93 14.97 3.04
CA CYS A 134 -2.15 16.32 3.53
C CYS A 134 -3.52 16.88 3.13
N ASP A 135 -3.98 16.58 1.91
CA ASP A 135 -5.27 17.04 1.40
C ASP A 135 -6.45 16.46 2.21
N GLY A 136 -6.42 15.19 2.49
CA GLY A 136 -7.39 14.51 3.35
C GLY A 136 -8.79 14.32 2.77
N ARG A 137 -9.09 14.80 1.55
CA ARG A 137 -10.42 14.67 0.92
C ARG A 137 -10.76 13.25 0.48
N ILE A 138 -9.77 12.37 0.35
CA ILE A 138 -9.97 10.94 0.09
C ILE A 138 -9.55 10.18 1.36
N PRO A 139 -10.49 9.75 2.20
CA PRO A 139 -10.21 9.01 3.43
C PRO A 139 -9.93 7.52 3.15
N GLY A 140 -9.42 6.84 4.17
CA GLY A 140 -9.19 5.40 4.16
C GLY A 140 -7.95 4.98 3.39
N VAL A 141 -7.85 3.68 3.13
CA VAL A 141 -6.66 3.07 2.52
C VAL A 141 -6.67 3.25 1.01
N GLN A 142 -5.60 3.80 0.48
CA GLN A 142 -5.42 4.06 -0.94
C GLN A 142 -3.98 3.78 -1.38
N VAL A 143 -3.80 3.44 -2.64
CA VAL A 143 -2.50 3.33 -3.30
C VAL A 143 -2.31 4.55 -4.20
N VAL A 144 -1.22 5.27 -4.00
CA VAL A 144 -0.82 6.39 -4.89
C VAL A 144 0.43 5.98 -5.64
N PHE A 145 0.30 5.90 -6.97
CA PHE A 145 1.38 5.44 -7.83
C PHE A 145 1.21 5.99 -9.26
N GLY A 146 2.28 6.58 -9.81
CA GLY A 146 2.26 7.17 -11.15
C GLY A 146 1.19 8.25 -11.33
N GLY A 147 0.96 9.08 -10.30
CA GLY A 147 -0.04 10.14 -10.27
C GLY A 147 -1.49 9.67 -10.06
N ALA A 148 -1.76 8.35 -10.07
CA ALA A 148 -3.10 7.81 -9.86
C ALA A 148 -3.36 7.53 -8.37
N VAL A 149 -4.56 7.86 -7.89
CA VAL A 149 -5.06 7.53 -6.56
C VAL A 149 -6.05 6.39 -6.68
N ILE A 150 -5.71 5.23 -6.16
CA ILE A 150 -6.44 3.98 -6.33
C ILE A 150 -6.98 3.50 -4.99
N LEU A 151 -8.24 3.06 -4.94
CA LEU A 151 -8.83 2.46 -3.75
C LEU A 151 -8.03 1.21 -3.33
N GLY A 152 -7.67 1.08 -2.06
CA GLY A 152 -6.79 0.01 -1.56
C GLY A 152 -7.27 -1.40 -1.92
N THR A 153 -8.58 -1.65 -1.91
CA THR A 153 -9.18 -2.95 -2.30
C THR A 153 -9.23 -3.17 -3.81
N ARG A 154 -8.88 -2.18 -4.63
CA ARG A 154 -8.97 -2.24 -6.10
C ARG A 154 -7.61 -2.11 -6.79
N ALA A 155 -6.56 -1.87 -6.02
CA ALA A 155 -5.22 -1.76 -6.57
C ALA A 155 -4.70 -3.12 -7.05
N ARG A 156 -4.09 -3.13 -8.22
CA ARG A 156 -3.39 -4.30 -8.77
C ARG A 156 -2.12 -3.86 -9.49
N LYS A 157 -1.01 -4.55 -9.24
CA LYS A 157 0.20 -4.41 -10.04
C LYS A 157 -0.01 -5.11 -11.38
N THR A 158 -0.19 -4.33 -12.44
CA THR A 158 -0.47 -4.83 -13.80
C THR A 158 0.78 -4.89 -14.68
N TYR A 159 1.82 -4.13 -14.33
CA TYR A 159 3.10 -4.12 -15.04
C TYR A 159 4.26 -4.31 -14.08
N SER A 160 5.20 -5.19 -14.43
CA SER A 160 6.35 -5.51 -13.58
C SER A 160 7.46 -4.46 -13.58
N LYS A 161 7.60 -3.64 -14.64
CA LYS A 161 8.72 -2.69 -14.82
C LYS A 161 8.30 -1.27 -15.22
N SER A 162 7.03 -1.00 -15.46
CA SER A 162 6.54 0.33 -15.83
C SER A 162 6.47 1.25 -14.61
N PHE A 163 6.73 2.56 -14.78
CA PHE A 163 6.46 3.56 -13.75
C PHE A 163 4.95 3.74 -13.49
N GLY A 164 4.08 3.39 -14.44
CA GLY A 164 2.64 3.23 -14.24
C GLY A 164 2.26 1.78 -13.92
N ALA A 165 2.86 1.19 -12.88
CA ALA A 165 2.76 -0.24 -12.60
C ALA A 165 1.41 -0.69 -12.05
N PHE A 166 0.62 0.21 -11.46
CA PHE A 166 -0.63 -0.12 -10.80
C PHE A 166 -1.86 0.37 -11.57
N SER A 167 -2.91 -0.41 -11.53
CA SER A 167 -4.22 -0.09 -12.11
C SER A 167 -5.33 -0.33 -11.10
N SER A 168 -6.44 0.41 -11.25
CA SER A 168 -7.69 0.15 -10.52
C SER A 168 -8.50 -0.91 -11.27
N ILE A 169 -8.83 -2.00 -10.61
CA ILE A 169 -9.54 -3.13 -11.25
C ILE A 169 -11.03 -3.05 -10.96
N ASN A 170 -11.82 -3.05 -12.05
CA ASN A 170 -13.29 -3.01 -12.01
C ASN A 170 -13.86 -1.86 -11.14
N TYR A 171 -13.10 -0.79 -11.00
CA TYR A 171 -13.50 0.42 -10.28
C TYR A 171 -12.68 1.61 -10.81
N PRO A 172 -13.25 2.81 -10.94
CA PRO A 172 -12.49 3.97 -11.37
C PRO A 172 -11.42 4.36 -10.34
N VAL A 173 -10.40 5.11 -10.76
CA VAL A 173 -9.47 5.75 -9.83
C VAL A 173 -10.22 6.76 -8.96
N LEU A 174 -9.80 6.93 -7.71
CA LEU A 174 -10.42 7.89 -6.78
C LEU A 174 -10.09 9.34 -7.14
N GLY A 175 -8.99 9.54 -7.84
CA GLY A 175 -8.50 10.84 -8.27
C GLY A 175 -7.14 10.71 -8.92
N VAL A 176 -6.56 11.86 -9.23
CA VAL A 176 -5.19 11.98 -9.74
C VAL A 176 -4.47 13.12 -9.02
N VAL A 177 -3.14 13.04 -8.97
CA VAL A 177 -2.29 14.15 -8.56
C VAL A 177 -1.73 14.82 -9.81
N GLN A 178 -1.97 16.12 -9.93
CA GLN A 178 -1.46 16.95 -11.02
C GLN A 178 -0.97 18.28 -10.43
N ASP A 179 0.20 18.73 -10.87
CA ASP A 179 0.80 20.00 -10.42
C ASP A 179 0.85 20.12 -8.89
N ASN A 180 1.24 19.03 -8.20
CA ASN A 180 1.27 18.90 -6.75
C ASN A 180 -0.10 19.14 -6.05
N CYS A 181 -1.19 18.92 -6.76
CA CYS A 181 -2.55 19.04 -6.25
C CYS A 181 -3.35 17.77 -6.45
N LEU A 182 -4.09 17.35 -5.43
CA LEU A 182 -5.05 16.27 -5.56
C LEU A 182 -6.32 16.76 -6.28
N VAL A 183 -6.67 16.09 -7.38
CA VAL A 183 -7.94 16.24 -8.10
C VAL A 183 -8.81 15.01 -7.80
N PRO A 184 -9.71 15.06 -6.80
CA PRO A 184 -10.53 13.92 -6.43
C PRO A 184 -11.72 13.77 -7.39
N TYR A 185 -11.97 12.55 -7.84
CA TYR A 185 -13.14 12.17 -8.63
C TYR A 185 -14.21 11.50 -7.77
N ILE A 186 -13.77 10.63 -6.86
CA ILE A 186 -14.62 9.87 -5.95
C ILE A 186 -14.11 10.07 -4.53
N ARG A 187 -15.02 10.37 -3.61
CA ARG A 187 -14.73 10.48 -2.19
C ARG A 187 -15.45 9.36 -1.46
N PRO A 188 -14.72 8.32 -0.99
CA PRO A 188 -15.31 7.28 -0.18
C PRO A 188 -15.95 7.86 1.09
N GLN A 189 -17.02 7.24 1.54
CA GLN A 189 -17.63 7.61 2.81
C GLN A 189 -16.73 7.17 3.97
N ALA A 190 -16.63 8.02 4.98
CA ALA A 190 -15.92 7.73 6.22
C ALA A 190 -16.82 8.07 7.41
N GLN A 191 -16.57 7.44 8.54
CA GLN A 191 -17.18 7.80 9.82
C GLN A 191 -16.21 8.63 10.66
N ALA A 192 -16.68 9.15 11.79
CA ALA A 192 -15.85 9.95 12.67
C ALA A 192 -14.73 9.13 13.33
N GLU A 193 -15.00 7.87 13.63
CA GLU A 193 -14.06 6.98 14.33
C GLU A 193 -13.69 5.77 13.48
N PRO A 194 -12.41 5.37 13.47
CA PRO A 194 -11.96 4.15 12.79
C PRO A 194 -12.34 2.90 13.59
N VAL A 195 -12.54 1.81 12.87
CA VAL A 195 -12.65 0.47 13.45
C VAL A 195 -11.37 -0.30 13.10
N PHE A 196 -10.67 -0.78 14.15
CA PHE A 196 -9.46 -1.59 13.98
C PHE A 196 -9.75 -3.05 14.32
N TYR A 197 -9.34 -3.94 13.45
CA TYR A 197 -9.33 -5.39 13.67
C TYR A 197 -7.90 -5.85 13.94
N ASP A 198 -7.73 -6.78 14.86
CA ASP A 198 -6.43 -7.26 15.36
C ASP A 198 -6.18 -8.75 15.09
N ALA A 199 -7.05 -9.36 14.29
CA ALA A 199 -6.92 -10.76 13.91
C ALA A 199 -7.22 -10.99 12.43
N LEU A 200 -6.54 -11.96 11.86
CA LEU A 200 -6.77 -12.50 10.52
C LEU A 200 -6.83 -14.03 10.61
N ASN A 201 -7.74 -14.64 9.86
CA ASN A 201 -7.68 -16.07 9.64
C ASN A 201 -6.74 -16.35 8.46
N SER A 202 -5.56 -16.91 8.73
CA SER A 202 -4.56 -17.28 7.72
C SER A 202 -4.84 -18.64 7.07
N ARG A 203 -5.82 -19.40 7.56
CA ARG A 203 -6.23 -20.70 7.01
C ARG A 203 -7.25 -20.54 5.88
N VAL A 204 -6.93 -19.65 4.93
CA VAL A 204 -7.73 -19.39 3.73
C VAL A 204 -6.87 -19.61 2.50
N ALA A 205 -7.30 -20.52 1.62
CA ALA A 205 -6.60 -20.79 0.36
C ALA A 205 -7.29 -20.11 -0.82
N LEU A 206 -6.52 -19.79 -1.86
CA LEU A 206 -7.02 -19.35 -3.15
C LEU A 206 -6.78 -20.45 -4.18
N LEU A 207 -7.84 -20.93 -4.83
CA LEU A 207 -7.76 -21.85 -5.96
C LEU A 207 -8.20 -21.13 -7.24
N LYS A 208 -7.23 -20.89 -8.11
CA LYS A 208 -7.49 -20.40 -9.47
C LYS A 208 -7.85 -21.58 -10.37
N LEU A 209 -9.09 -21.59 -10.87
CA LEU A 209 -9.53 -22.60 -11.82
C LEU A 209 -8.93 -22.30 -13.20
N ILE A 210 -8.38 -23.35 -13.80
CA ILE A 210 -7.92 -23.37 -15.19
C ILE A 210 -8.62 -24.52 -15.94
N PRO A 211 -8.75 -24.48 -17.28
CA PRO A 211 -9.25 -25.62 -18.03
C PRO A 211 -8.47 -26.90 -17.68
N GLY A 212 -9.17 -27.96 -17.31
CA GLY A 212 -8.56 -29.22 -16.85
C GLY A 212 -8.18 -29.27 -15.37
N ALA A 213 -8.55 -28.26 -14.55
CA ALA A 213 -8.36 -28.31 -13.10
C ALA A 213 -9.05 -29.54 -12.50
N SER A 214 -8.36 -30.24 -11.59
CA SER A 214 -8.86 -31.45 -10.93
C SER A 214 -9.65 -31.12 -9.67
N ALA A 215 -10.79 -31.79 -9.47
CA ALA A 215 -11.54 -31.73 -8.21
C ALA A 215 -10.72 -32.18 -6.98
N GLY A 216 -9.67 -32.97 -7.17
CA GLY A 216 -8.75 -33.37 -6.11
C GLY A 216 -8.00 -32.21 -5.49
N GLN A 217 -7.65 -31.17 -6.29
CA GLN A 217 -7.02 -29.97 -5.76
C GLN A 217 -7.93 -29.21 -4.78
N LEU A 218 -9.21 -29.05 -5.15
CA LEU A 218 -10.20 -28.41 -4.28
C LEU A 218 -10.39 -29.20 -2.99
N ARG A 219 -10.52 -30.52 -3.08
CA ARG A 219 -10.69 -31.40 -1.90
C ARG A 219 -9.50 -31.27 -0.96
N PHE A 220 -8.27 -31.35 -1.46
CA PHE A 220 -7.07 -31.17 -0.63
C PHE A 220 -7.06 -29.81 0.10
N LEU A 221 -7.39 -28.71 -0.63
CA LEU A 221 -7.41 -27.37 -0.03
C LEU A 221 -8.50 -27.23 1.04
N LEU A 222 -9.67 -27.88 0.86
CA LEU A 222 -10.76 -27.85 1.85
C LEU A 222 -10.40 -28.66 3.11
N ASP A 223 -9.62 -29.72 2.98
CA ASP A 223 -9.18 -30.53 4.12
C ASP A 223 -8.13 -29.77 4.98
N GLU A 224 -7.33 -28.89 4.36
CA GLU A 224 -6.22 -28.19 5.02
C GLU A 224 -6.58 -26.75 5.49
N ASN A 225 -7.69 -26.19 5.04
CA ASN A 225 -8.04 -24.79 5.30
C ASN A 225 -9.47 -24.63 5.82
N ASP A 226 -9.71 -23.55 6.52
CA ASP A 226 -11.05 -23.20 7.04
C ASP A 226 -11.95 -22.62 5.92
N ALA A 227 -11.36 -22.07 4.86
CA ALA A 227 -12.08 -21.56 3.70
C ALA A 227 -11.24 -21.63 2.43
N VAL A 228 -11.91 -21.76 1.28
CA VAL A 228 -11.27 -21.71 -0.06
C VAL A 228 -12.01 -20.69 -0.92
N ILE A 229 -11.25 -19.74 -1.49
CA ILE A 229 -11.73 -18.80 -2.49
C ILE A 229 -11.50 -19.42 -3.86
N LEU A 230 -12.57 -19.55 -4.66
CA LEU A 230 -12.48 -20.01 -6.05
C LEU A 230 -12.41 -18.82 -6.99
N GLU A 231 -11.28 -18.66 -7.69
CA GLU A 231 -11.16 -17.71 -8.81
C GLU A 231 -11.53 -18.45 -10.10
N SER A 232 -12.75 -18.23 -10.57
CA SER A 232 -13.26 -18.89 -11.80
C SER A 232 -13.09 -17.99 -13.02
N PHE A 233 -13.28 -18.56 -14.23
CA PHE A 233 -13.11 -17.88 -15.51
C PHE A 233 -14.45 -17.63 -16.24
N GLY A 234 -15.57 -17.90 -15.62
CA GLY A 234 -16.90 -17.72 -16.23
C GLY A 234 -17.95 -17.33 -15.20
N VAL A 235 -19.11 -16.89 -15.71
CA VAL A 235 -20.31 -16.70 -14.91
C VAL A 235 -20.93 -18.07 -14.68
N VAL A 236 -21.18 -18.41 -13.43
CA VAL A 236 -21.90 -19.62 -13.03
C VAL A 236 -23.34 -19.25 -12.75
#